data_e5dd8e0dd38fe496d0bf0bbdcf13ee0b
#
_entry.id   e5dd8e0dd38fe496d0bf0bbdcf13ee0b
#
_cell.length_a   1.000
_cell.length_b   1.000
_cell.length_c   1.000
_cell.angle_alpha   90.00
_cell.angle_beta   90.00
_cell.angle_gamma   90.00
#
_symmetry.space_group_name_H-M   'P 1'
#
loop_
_entity.id
_entity.type
_entity.pdbx_description
1 polymer ?
#
loop_
_entity_poly.entity_id
_entity_poly.type
_entity_poly.pdbx_seq_one_letter_code
_entity_poly.pdbx_strand_id
1 'polypeptide(L)' 'MEIGQKVKVYRIRDKVSGNVADKLGKVGTVKEYKMTDGSGVGVVVKFDDQTATWFFEDEIKPIN' A
#
# COMPACT_ATOMS: atom_id res chain seq x y z
N MET A 1 -5.60 -9.85 -4.43
CA MET A 1 -5.99 -8.64 -3.66
C MET A 1 -6.99 -7.85 -4.48
N GLU A 2 -8.07 -7.41 -3.86
CA GLU A 2 -9.16 -6.77 -4.59
C GLU A 2 -9.39 -5.35 -4.13
N ILE A 3 -9.97 -4.54 -5.01
CA ILE A 3 -10.35 -3.18 -4.66
C ILE A 3 -11.41 -3.24 -3.57
N GLY A 4 -11.23 -2.42 -2.54
CA GLY A 4 -12.12 -2.44 -1.38
C GLY A 4 -11.65 -3.33 -0.25
N GLN A 5 -10.64 -4.14 -0.50
CA GLN A 5 -10.13 -5.04 0.51
C GLN A 5 -9.25 -4.30 1.52
N LYS A 6 -9.35 -4.69 2.79
CA LYS A 6 -8.48 -4.13 3.81
C LYS A 6 -7.12 -4.82 3.80
N VAL A 7 -6.08 -4.01 3.91
CA VAL A 7 -4.71 -4.49 3.86
C VAL A 7 -3.88 -3.79 4.92
N LYS A 8 -2.79 -4.41 5.28
CA LYS A 8 -1.86 -3.85 6.25
C LYS A 8 -0.49 -3.72 5.59
N VAL A 9 0.16 -2.60 5.83
CA VAL A 9 1.52 -2.38 5.36
C VAL A 9 2.45 -3.09 6.33
N TYR A 10 3.07 -4.17 5.89
CA TYR A 10 3.90 -4.97 6.79
C TYR A 10 5.39 -4.85 6.49
N ARG A 11 5.74 -4.28 5.35
CA ARG A 11 7.14 -4.01 5.04
C ARG A 11 7.23 -2.89 4.02
N ILE A 12 8.37 -2.27 3.95
CA ILE A 12 8.65 -1.24 2.96
C ILE A 12 9.94 -1.61 2.28
N ARG A 13 9.86 -1.80 0.96
CA ARG A 13 11.00 -2.26 0.15
C ARG A 13 12.16 -1.29 0.18
N ASP A 14 11.84 -0.03 -0.05
CA ASP A 14 12.83 1.02 -0.12
C ASP A 14 12.52 2.10 0.88
N LYS A 15 13.55 2.71 1.39
CA LYS A 15 13.37 3.88 2.22
C LYS A 15 13.15 5.06 1.30
N VAL A 16 11.91 5.44 1.14
CA VAL A 16 11.58 6.52 0.21
C VAL A 16 11.41 7.83 0.96
N SER A 17 10.31 8.03 1.59
CA SER A 17 10.07 9.27 2.31
C SER A 17 9.54 8.95 3.69
N GLY A 18 9.60 9.91 4.58
CA GLY A 18 9.03 9.75 5.90
C GLY A 18 7.56 9.42 5.86
N ASN A 19 6.85 9.96 4.89
CA ASN A 19 5.42 9.69 4.75
C ASN A 19 5.13 8.22 4.51
N VAL A 20 5.92 7.58 3.67
CA VAL A 20 5.73 6.16 3.38
C VAL A 20 6.16 5.32 4.57
N ALA A 21 7.27 5.68 5.19
CA ALA A 21 7.75 4.95 6.36
C ALA A 21 6.76 5.01 7.52
N ASP A 22 6.05 6.13 7.66
CA ASP A 22 5.06 6.30 8.72
C ASP A 22 3.86 5.37 8.54
N LYS A 23 3.67 4.84 7.35
CA LYS A 23 2.53 3.94 7.10
C LYS A 23 2.81 2.50 7.51
N LEU A 24 4.04 2.18 7.85
CA LEU A 24 4.38 0.82 8.27
C LEU A 24 3.53 0.42 9.48
N GLY A 25 2.86 -0.71 9.39
CA GLY A 25 1.96 -1.17 10.43
C GLY A 25 0.55 -0.61 10.35
N LYS A 26 0.31 0.32 9.44
CA LYS A 26 -1.02 0.90 9.28
C LYS A 26 -1.91 0.03 8.42
N VAL A 27 -3.22 0.16 8.65
CA VAL A 27 -4.23 -0.55 7.89
C VAL A 27 -4.95 0.45 6.99
N GLY A 28 -5.17 0.04 5.76
CA GLY A 28 -5.91 0.86 4.82
C GLY A 28 -6.76 0.00 3.91
N THR A 29 -7.34 0.63 2.90
CA THR A 29 -8.22 -0.05 1.96
C THR A 29 -7.67 0.11 0.55
N VAL A 30 -7.65 -0.97 -0.19
CA VAL A 30 -7.20 -0.95 -1.59
C VAL A 30 -8.17 -0.09 -2.40
N LYS A 31 -7.63 0.93 -3.04
CA LYS A 31 -8.44 1.86 -3.82
C LYS A 31 -8.34 1.57 -5.31
N GLU A 32 -7.15 1.30 -5.79
CA GLU A 32 -6.94 0.97 -7.20
C GLU A 32 -5.58 0.33 -7.38
N TYR A 33 -5.36 -0.19 -8.57
CA TYR A 33 -4.08 -0.75 -8.95
C TYR A 33 -3.36 0.22 -9.88
N LYS A 34 -2.04 0.16 -9.86
CA LYS A 34 -1.21 1.01 -10.68
C LYS A 34 -0.10 0.18 -11.30
N MET A 35 0.03 0.25 -12.62
CA MET A 35 1.13 -0.44 -13.28
C MET A 35 2.40 0.37 -13.12
N THR A 36 3.47 -0.29 -12.69
CA THR A 36 4.75 0.35 -12.55
C THR A 36 5.67 -0.07 -13.67
N ASP A 37 6.64 0.77 -13.98
CA ASP A 37 7.57 0.47 -15.07
C ASP A 37 8.46 -0.72 -14.71
N GLY A 38 8.14 -1.84 -15.33
CA GLY A 38 9.04 -2.99 -15.31
C GLY A 38 9.19 -3.78 -14.04
N SER A 39 8.61 -3.38 -12.93
CA SER A 39 8.87 -4.09 -11.70
C SER A 39 7.65 -4.61 -10.96
N GLY A 40 6.52 -4.65 -11.60
CA GLY A 40 5.36 -5.26 -10.98
C GLY A 40 4.20 -4.32 -10.84
N VAL A 41 3.27 -4.67 -9.96
CA VAL A 41 2.03 -3.95 -9.80
C VAL A 41 2.06 -3.13 -8.52
N GLY A 42 1.71 -1.86 -8.63
CA GLY A 42 1.50 -1.00 -7.48
C GLY A 42 0.06 -1.06 -7.03
N VAL A 43 -0.16 -0.90 -5.75
CA VAL A 43 -1.50 -0.90 -5.17
C VAL A 43 -1.68 0.41 -4.41
N VAL A 44 -2.70 1.17 -4.78
CA VAL A 44 -2.99 2.42 -4.08
C VAL A 44 -3.86 2.10 -2.88
N VAL A 45 -3.40 2.47 -1.71
CA VAL A 45 -4.09 2.18 -0.45
C VAL A 45 -4.48 3.50 0.20
N LYS A 46 -5.74 3.61 0.56
CA LYS A 46 -6.26 4.78 1.26
C LYS A 46 -6.36 4.46 2.75
N PHE A 47 -5.84 5.36 3.56
CA PHE A 47 -5.80 5.19 5.00
C PHE A 47 -6.89 6.02 5.69
N ASP A 48 -7.10 5.77 6.96
CA ASP A 48 -8.16 6.43 7.75
C ASP A 48 -7.97 7.93 7.85
N ASP A 49 -6.75 8.40 7.74
CA ASP A 49 -6.47 9.83 7.83
C ASP A 49 -6.67 10.55 6.48
N GLN A 50 -7.34 9.91 5.55
CA GLN A 50 -7.66 10.48 4.23
C GLN A 50 -6.47 10.54 3.28
N THR A 51 -5.31 10.04 3.68
CA THR A 51 -4.16 9.99 2.76
C THR A 51 -4.21 8.72 1.93
N ALA A 52 -3.63 8.78 0.75
CA ALA A 52 -3.50 7.62 -0.12
C ALA A 52 -2.06 7.52 -0.59
N THR A 53 -1.53 6.32 -0.57
CA THR A 53 -0.15 6.07 -0.96
C THR A 53 -0.12 4.74 -1.69
N TRP A 54 0.76 4.61 -2.68
CA TRP A 54 0.86 3.34 -3.39
C TRP A 54 2.01 2.51 -2.82
N PHE A 55 1.84 1.20 -2.88
CA PHE A 55 2.84 0.24 -2.42
C PHE A 55 2.97 -0.87 -3.46
N PHE A 56 4.08 -1.58 -3.44
CA PHE A 56 4.19 -2.81 -4.21
C PHE A 56 3.37 -3.90 -3.52
N GLU A 57 2.92 -4.88 -4.28
CA GLU A 57 2.10 -5.95 -3.73
C GLU A 57 2.73 -6.67 -2.56
N ASP A 58 4.04 -6.81 -2.56
CA ASP A 58 4.74 -7.53 -1.51
C ASP A 58 5.01 -6.69 -0.27
N GLU A 59 4.56 -5.46 -0.26
CA GLU A 59 4.68 -4.59 0.91
C GLU A 59 3.42 -4.59 1.76
N ILE A 60 2.33 -5.09 1.23
CA ILE A 60 1.06 -5.11 1.93
C ILE A 60 0.48 -6.51 1.88
N LYS A 61 -0.42 -6.81 2.82
CA LYS A 61 -1.10 -8.10 2.81
C LYS A 61 -2.56 -7.92 3.24
N PRO A 62 -3.45 -8.76 2.73
CA PRO A 62 -4.85 -8.74 3.13
C PRO A 62 -4.99 -9.15 4.59
N ILE A 63 -5.95 -8.54 5.27
CA ILE A 63 -6.17 -8.83 6.68
C ILE A 63 -7.59 -9.30 6.99
N ASN A 64 -8.39 -9.57 5.98
CA ASN A 64 -9.73 -10.12 6.24
C ASN A 64 -10.13 -11.15 5.21
#